data_3088c8f9e4625174382ef77e3acf0e0c
#
_entry.id   3088c8f9e4625174382ef77e3acf0e0c
#
_cell.length_a   1.000
_cell.length_b   1.000
_cell.length_c   1.000
_cell.angle_alpha   90.00
_cell.angle_beta   90.00
_cell.angle_gamma   90.00
#
_symmetry.space_group_name_H-M   'P 1'
#
loop_
_entity.id
_entity.type
_entity.pdbx_description
1 polymer ?
#
loop_
_entity_poly.entity_id
_entity_poly.type
_entity_poly.pdbx_seq_one_letter_code
_entity_poly.pdbx_strand_id
1 'polypeptide(L)'
;MSRPLSAGLLAATLGVTASIIASPAKDNGPVPTTTVKHHHWYQIGEASWYGSHFQGRKTADGETFDMNAFTCAHRTLPLGTWLRVTNLRNHRSAFVRVNDRGPVPTSRILDLSYAAAHKLGVSGLAEVKIEQVTANDPALTDQLVAELATPASPITVR
;
A
#
# COMPACT_ATOMS: atom_id res chain seq x y z
N MET A 1 18.39 57.32 63.16
CA MET A 1 18.13 57.16 64.61
C MET A 1 17.17 56.02 64.78
N SER A 2 17.58 55.00 65.53
CA SER A 2 16.80 54.11 66.40
C SER A 2 15.99 52.97 65.74
N ARG A 3 16.54 51.80 65.90
CA ARG A 3 15.91 50.45 66.04
C ARG A 3 15.01 50.46 67.32
N PRO A 4 14.22 49.39 67.69
CA PRO A 4 14.45 47.96 67.52
C PRO A 4 13.18 47.06 67.36
N LEU A 5 13.43 45.78 66.99
CA LEU A 5 13.08 44.49 67.64
C LEU A 5 11.61 44.13 67.98
N SER A 6 11.11 42.99 67.48
CA SER A 6 10.91 41.74 68.27
C SER A 6 10.12 40.72 67.42
N ALA A 7 10.68 39.61 67.14
CA ALA A 7 10.45 38.26 67.62
C ALA A 7 8.98 37.79 67.73
N GLY A 8 8.60 36.75 67.00
CA GLY A 8 7.39 36.01 67.19
C GLY A 8 7.43 34.71 66.33
N LEU A 9 8.10 33.74 66.89
CA LEU A 9 8.17 32.36 66.41
C LEU A 9 6.83 31.65 66.70
N LEU A 10 6.09 31.21 65.66
CA LEU A 10 5.01 30.27 65.88
C LEU A 10 5.08 29.21 64.77
N ALA A 11 5.57 28.03 65.19
CA ALA A 11 5.56 26.83 64.39
C ALA A 11 4.14 26.26 64.30
N ALA A 12 3.56 26.25 63.10
CA ALA A 12 2.35 25.53 62.85
C ALA A 12 2.71 24.34 61.97
N THR A 13 2.74 23.16 62.56
CA THR A 13 2.84 21.86 61.83
C THR A 13 1.52 21.57 61.17
N LEU A 14 1.45 21.76 59.87
CA LEU A 14 0.33 21.23 59.08
C LEU A 14 0.68 19.81 58.61
N GLY A 15 -0.04 18.85 59.17
CA GLY A 15 -0.01 17.46 58.70
C GLY A 15 -0.56 17.35 57.29
N VAL A 16 0.27 16.92 56.35
CA VAL A 16 -0.14 16.56 55.01
C VAL A 16 -0.77 15.16 55.05
N THR A 17 -2.10 15.10 55.09
CA THR A 17 -2.83 13.86 54.83
C THR A 17 -2.79 13.59 53.31
N ALA A 18 -1.97 12.66 52.91
CA ALA A 18 -1.97 12.15 51.53
C ALA A 18 -3.27 11.36 51.27
N SER A 19 -4.23 12.00 50.64
CA SER A 19 -5.39 11.32 50.07
C SER A 19 -4.92 10.54 48.85
N ILE A 20 -4.81 9.22 48.96
CA ILE A 20 -4.62 8.30 47.83
C ILE A 20 -5.93 8.30 47.05
N ILE A 21 -5.98 9.05 45.95
CA ILE A 21 -7.07 8.95 44.98
C ILE A 21 -6.78 7.67 44.20
N ALA A 22 -7.52 6.59 44.51
CA ALA A 22 -7.54 5.38 43.72
C ALA A 22 -8.13 5.74 42.34
N SER A 23 -7.30 5.70 41.32
CA SER A 23 -7.77 5.80 39.93
C SER A 23 -8.67 4.60 39.65
N PRO A 24 -9.84 4.81 39.02
CA PRO A 24 -10.69 3.68 38.62
C PRO A 24 -9.91 2.85 37.58
N ALA A 25 -9.76 1.55 37.87
CA ALA A 25 -9.25 0.57 36.92
C ALA A 25 -10.05 0.68 35.61
N LYS A 26 -9.38 0.97 34.50
CA LYS A 26 -9.99 0.88 33.17
C LYS A 26 -10.38 -0.56 32.96
N ASP A 27 -11.67 -0.80 32.88
CA ASP A 27 -12.24 -2.05 32.45
C ASP A 27 -11.76 -2.32 31.01
N ASN A 28 -10.82 -3.25 30.88
CA ASN A 28 -10.36 -3.76 29.58
C ASN A 28 -11.35 -4.82 29.11
N GLY A 29 -12.61 -4.45 28.97
CA GLY A 29 -13.58 -5.28 28.24
C GLY A 29 -13.05 -5.60 26.84
N PRO A 30 -13.38 -6.78 26.26
CA PRO A 30 -12.91 -7.16 24.95
C PRO A 30 -13.34 -6.09 23.94
N VAL A 31 -12.34 -5.46 23.32
CA VAL A 31 -12.58 -4.48 22.24
C VAL A 31 -13.38 -5.19 21.15
N PRO A 32 -14.59 -4.73 20.78
CA PRO A 32 -15.34 -5.40 19.74
C PRO A 32 -14.52 -5.36 18.45
N THR A 33 -14.02 -6.52 18.03
CA THR A 33 -13.37 -6.67 16.73
C THR A 33 -14.44 -6.46 15.66
N THR A 34 -14.62 -5.23 15.26
CA THR A 34 -15.47 -4.90 14.12
C THR A 34 -14.83 -5.51 12.90
N THR A 35 -15.31 -6.67 12.49
CA THR A 35 -14.94 -7.29 11.21
C THR A 35 -15.47 -6.37 10.11
N VAL A 36 -14.65 -5.43 9.66
CA VAL A 36 -14.94 -4.62 8.50
C VAL A 36 -14.99 -5.57 7.32
N LYS A 37 -16.19 -5.86 6.82
CA LYS A 37 -16.36 -6.54 5.54
C LYS A 37 -15.79 -5.62 4.48
N HIS A 38 -14.52 -5.81 4.12
CA HIS A 38 -13.95 -5.20 2.94
C HIS A 38 -14.70 -5.76 1.74
N HIS A 39 -15.54 -4.96 1.12
CA HIS A 39 -16.06 -5.25 -0.21
C HIS A 39 -14.84 -5.30 -1.13
N HIS A 40 -14.36 -6.50 -1.41
CA HIS A 40 -13.31 -6.72 -2.39
C HIS A 40 -13.87 -6.35 -3.76
N TRP A 41 -13.56 -5.13 -4.19
CA TRP A 41 -13.83 -4.73 -5.56
C TRP A 41 -12.95 -5.56 -6.50
N TYR A 42 -13.56 -6.14 -7.51
CA TYR A 42 -12.84 -6.86 -8.55
C TYR A 42 -13.44 -6.58 -9.93
N GLN A 43 -12.65 -6.77 -10.96
CA GLN A 43 -13.08 -6.73 -12.35
C GLN A 43 -12.45 -7.92 -13.10
N ILE A 44 -13.19 -8.48 -14.06
CA ILE A 44 -12.72 -9.54 -14.96
C ILE A 44 -12.76 -8.99 -16.37
N GLY A 45 -11.73 -9.29 -17.16
CA GLY A 45 -11.66 -8.90 -18.58
C GLY A 45 -10.28 -9.19 -19.18
N GLU A 46 -10.10 -8.78 -20.42
CA GLU A 46 -8.84 -9.00 -21.12
C GLU A 46 -7.75 -8.03 -20.68
N ALA A 47 -6.53 -8.56 -20.52
CA ALA A 47 -5.30 -7.81 -20.37
C ALA A 47 -4.36 -8.07 -21.53
N SER A 48 -3.60 -7.04 -21.91
CA SER A 48 -2.43 -7.15 -22.78
C SER A 48 -1.19 -6.60 -22.06
N TRP A 49 -0.10 -6.40 -22.78
CA TRP A 49 1.11 -5.79 -22.23
C TRP A 49 1.75 -4.85 -23.24
N TYR A 50 2.50 -3.88 -22.73
CA TYR A 50 3.24 -2.89 -23.51
C TYR A 50 4.43 -3.52 -24.23
N GLY A 51 4.62 -3.20 -25.50
CA GLY A 51 5.83 -3.52 -26.23
C GLY A 51 7.03 -2.69 -25.79
N SER A 52 8.25 -3.16 -26.14
CA SER A 52 9.51 -2.50 -25.81
C SER A 52 9.64 -1.04 -26.31
N HIS A 53 8.89 -0.66 -27.33
CA HIS A 53 8.89 0.71 -27.89
C HIS A 53 8.30 1.78 -26.94
N PHE A 54 7.69 1.39 -25.83
CA PHE A 54 7.25 2.32 -24.79
C PHE A 54 8.30 2.60 -23.72
N GLN A 55 9.38 1.81 -23.66
CA GLN A 55 10.46 2.00 -22.69
C GLN A 55 10.99 3.44 -22.70
N GLY A 56 11.08 4.03 -21.51
CA GLY A 56 11.60 5.38 -21.32
C GLY A 56 10.59 6.51 -21.59
N ARG A 57 9.37 6.22 -22.06
CA ARG A 57 8.31 7.24 -22.22
C ARG A 57 7.71 7.63 -20.89
N LYS A 58 7.13 8.84 -20.84
CA LYS A 58 6.39 9.30 -19.66
C LYS A 58 5.05 8.60 -19.56
N THR A 59 4.71 8.16 -18.35
CA THR A 59 3.42 7.62 -17.96
C THR A 59 2.49 8.72 -17.46
N ALA A 60 1.21 8.40 -17.25
CA ALA A 60 0.21 9.38 -16.83
C ALA A 60 0.47 9.96 -15.43
N ASP A 61 1.20 9.26 -14.56
CA ASP A 61 1.61 9.77 -13.24
C ASP A 61 2.91 10.60 -13.29
N GLY A 62 3.53 10.74 -14.49
CA GLY A 62 4.75 11.50 -14.69
C GLY A 62 6.04 10.72 -14.50
N GLU A 63 5.98 9.46 -14.12
CA GLU A 63 7.15 8.58 -14.05
C GLU A 63 7.68 8.25 -15.45
N THR A 64 8.87 7.69 -15.51
CA THR A 64 9.41 7.12 -16.75
C THR A 64 9.03 5.62 -16.78
N PHE A 65 8.37 5.19 -17.85
CA PHE A 65 7.98 3.78 -18.00
C PHE A 65 9.22 2.88 -18.01
N ASP A 66 9.23 1.93 -17.08
CA ASP A 66 10.19 0.85 -17.04
C ASP A 66 9.47 -0.49 -17.27
N MET A 67 9.80 -1.16 -18.36
CA MET A 67 9.22 -2.46 -18.71
C MET A 67 9.54 -3.56 -17.69
N ASN A 68 10.57 -3.37 -16.85
CA ASN A 68 10.98 -4.33 -15.82
C ASN A 68 10.28 -4.12 -14.47
N ALA A 69 9.64 -2.98 -14.27
CA ALA A 69 8.86 -2.71 -13.07
C ALA A 69 7.48 -3.39 -13.12
N PHE A 70 6.91 -3.71 -11.96
CA PHE A 70 5.55 -4.27 -11.87
C PHE A 70 4.50 -3.16 -11.88
N THR A 71 4.18 -2.67 -13.08
CA THR A 71 3.23 -1.57 -13.31
C THR A 71 2.19 -1.94 -14.37
N CYS A 72 1.13 -1.15 -14.44
CA CYS A 72 0.08 -1.31 -15.44
C CYS A 72 -0.63 0.01 -15.76
N ALA A 73 -1.33 0.02 -16.91
CA ALA A 73 -2.31 1.05 -17.22
C ALA A 73 -3.73 0.57 -16.94
N HIS A 74 -4.53 1.46 -16.35
CA HIS A 74 -5.97 1.27 -16.16
C HIS A 74 -6.71 2.58 -16.46
N ARG A 75 -7.95 2.46 -17.03
CA ARG A 75 -8.67 3.65 -17.51
C ARG A 75 -9.09 4.61 -16.41
N THR A 76 -9.59 4.10 -15.31
CA THR A 76 -10.32 4.91 -14.31
C THR A 76 -9.81 4.78 -12.88
N LEU A 77 -9.12 3.68 -12.51
CA LEU A 77 -8.59 3.53 -11.16
C LEU A 77 -7.59 4.67 -10.84
N PRO A 78 -7.55 5.17 -9.60
CA PRO A 78 -6.57 6.17 -9.20
C PRO A 78 -5.13 5.73 -9.51
N LEU A 79 -4.30 6.66 -9.98
CA LEU A 79 -2.86 6.41 -10.10
C LEU A 79 -2.29 6.11 -8.72
N GLY A 80 -1.33 5.19 -8.64
CA GLY A 80 -0.78 4.69 -7.39
C GLY A 80 -1.56 3.52 -6.77
N THR A 81 -2.74 3.15 -7.31
CA THR A 81 -3.51 1.99 -6.82
C THR A 81 -2.73 0.70 -7.05
N TRP A 82 -2.65 -0.13 -6.02
CA TRP A 82 -2.12 -1.48 -6.13
C TRP A 82 -3.23 -2.48 -6.46
N LEU A 83 -2.94 -3.34 -7.42
CA LEU A 83 -3.84 -4.41 -7.89
C LEU A 83 -3.16 -5.76 -7.73
N ARG A 84 -3.91 -6.74 -7.23
CA ARG A 84 -3.60 -8.14 -7.46
C ARG A 84 -4.23 -8.55 -8.79
N VAL A 85 -3.40 -8.94 -9.74
CA VAL A 85 -3.82 -9.46 -11.04
C VAL A 85 -3.65 -10.97 -11.02
N THR A 86 -4.70 -11.70 -11.40
CA THR A 86 -4.69 -13.16 -11.52
C THR A 86 -5.06 -13.54 -12.94
N ASN A 87 -4.18 -14.26 -13.62
CA ASN A 87 -4.47 -14.85 -14.92
C ASN A 87 -5.41 -16.06 -14.72
N LEU A 88 -6.62 -15.98 -15.24
CA LEU A 88 -7.65 -17.00 -15.01
C LEU A 88 -7.36 -18.32 -15.73
N ARG A 89 -6.47 -18.34 -16.71
CA ARG A 89 -6.10 -19.56 -17.44
C ARG A 89 -5.13 -20.46 -16.66
N ASN A 90 -4.15 -19.86 -15.94
CA ASN A 90 -3.07 -20.60 -15.27
C ASN A 90 -2.98 -20.32 -13.77
N HIS A 91 -3.88 -19.49 -13.22
CA HIS A 91 -4.00 -19.09 -11.81
C HIS A 91 -2.75 -18.40 -11.22
N ARG A 92 -1.82 -17.96 -12.07
CA ARG A 92 -0.67 -17.16 -11.60
C ARG A 92 -1.13 -15.76 -11.24
N SER A 93 -0.60 -15.22 -10.15
CA SER A 93 -0.90 -13.88 -9.67
C SER A 93 0.36 -13.03 -9.52
N ALA A 94 0.19 -11.72 -9.67
CA ALA A 94 1.21 -10.72 -9.38
C ALA A 94 0.54 -9.44 -8.88
N PHE A 95 1.26 -8.67 -8.07
CA PHE A 95 0.83 -7.33 -7.70
C PHE A 95 1.45 -6.33 -8.66
N VAL A 96 0.65 -5.37 -9.11
CA VAL A 96 1.08 -4.30 -10.02
C VAL A 96 0.53 -2.97 -9.56
N ARG A 97 1.26 -1.89 -9.82
CA ARG A 97 0.82 -0.53 -9.50
C ARG A 97 0.29 0.15 -10.76
N VAL A 98 -0.86 0.79 -10.63
CA VAL A 98 -1.43 1.63 -11.70
C VAL A 98 -0.61 2.92 -11.78
N ASN A 99 0.13 3.13 -12.85
CA ASN A 99 0.90 4.34 -13.09
C ASN A 99 0.59 5.01 -14.43
N ASP A 100 -0.26 4.39 -15.26
CA ASP A 100 -0.59 4.92 -16.57
C ASP A 100 -2.08 4.82 -16.90
N ARG A 101 -2.49 5.51 -17.99
CA ARG A 101 -3.85 5.52 -18.51
C ARG A 101 -3.96 4.67 -19.77
N GLY A 102 -5.02 3.91 -19.83
CA GLY A 102 -5.32 2.93 -20.88
C GLY A 102 -5.99 1.69 -20.29
N PRO A 103 -6.23 0.68 -21.09
CA PRO A 103 -6.03 0.55 -22.54
C PRO A 103 -6.89 1.50 -23.39
N VAL A 104 -6.41 1.87 -24.58
CA VAL A 104 -7.22 2.61 -25.56
C VAL A 104 -8.35 1.75 -26.13
N PRO A 105 -8.12 0.48 -26.54
CA PRO A 105 -9.22 -0.41 -26.93
C PRO A 105 -10.12 -0.75 -25.74
N THR A 106 -11.43 -0.55 -25.91
CA THR A 106 -12.42 -0.78 -24.84
C THR A 106 -12.63 -2.26 -24.51
N SER A 107 -12.22 -3.17 -25.39
CA SER A 107 -12.24 -4.62 -25.15
C SER A 107 -11.31 -5.09 -24.04
N ARG A 108 -10.27 -4.32 -23.75
CA ARG A 108 -9.31 -4.64 -22.67
C ARG A 108 -9.55 -3.79 -21.43
N ILE A 109 -9.22 -4.35 -20.27
CA ILE A 109 -9.33 -3.65 -18.98
C ILE A 109 -7.96 -3.20 -18.46
N LEU A 110 -6.87 -3.84 -18.90
CA LEU A 110 -5.54 -3.65 -18.35
C LEU A 110 -4.46 -3.80 -19.42
N ASP A 111 -3.45 -2.93 -19.39
CA ASP A 111 -2.20 -3.14 -20.11
C ASP A 111 -1.06 -3.26 -19.08
N LEU A 112 -0.35 -4.39 -19.10
CA LEU A 112 0.70 -4.75 -18.15
C LEU A 112 2.07 -4.29 -18.64
N SER A 113 3.01 -4.05 -17.73
CA SER A 113 4.43 -4.04 -18.06
C SER A 113 4.90 -5.43 -18.52
N TYR A 114 6.06 -5.49 -19.17
CA TYR A 114 6.63 -6.77 -19.62
C TYR A 114 6.90 -7.72 -18.44
N ALA A 115 7.53 -7.23 -17.37
CA ALA A 115 7.81 -8.05 -16.18
C ALA A 115 6.55 -8.63 -15.55
N ALA A 116 5.49 -7.82 -15.43
CA ALA A 116 4.21 -8.28 -14.90
C ALA A 116 3.57 -9.34 -15.80
N ALA A 117 3.53 -9.11 -17.12
CA ALA A 117 3.01 -10.06 -18.10
C ALA A 117 3.78 -11.39 -18.06
N HIS A 118 5.09 -11.34 -18.02
CA HIS A 118 5.96 -12.53 -17.93
C HIS A 118 5.69 -13.32 -16.64
N LYS A 119 5.59 -12.64 -15.49
CA LYS A 119 5.27 -13.27 -14.20
C LYS A 119 3.93 -13.99 -14.24
N LEU A 120 2.93 -13.37 -14.88
CA LEU A 120 1.57 -13.92 -15.04
C LEU A 120 1.46 -14.98 -16.14
N GLY A 121 2.48 -15.13 -17.01
CA GLY A 121 2.43 -16.01 -18.18
C GLY A 121 1.50 -15.49 -19.27
N VAL A 122 1.43 -14.17 -19.46
CA VAL A 122 0.70 -13.50 -20.52
C VAL A 122 1.62 -13.24 -21.70
N SER A 123 1.45 -13.95 -22.81
CA SER A 123 2.26 -13.78 -24.02
C SER A 123 1.60 -12.90 -25.09
N GLY A 124 0.34 -12.57 -24.94
CA GLY A 124 -0.45 -11.72 -25.83
C GLY A 124 -1.65 -11.17 -25.10
N LEU A 125 -2.86 -11.66 -25.42
CA LEU A 125 -4.07 -11.39 -24.66
C LEU A 125 -4.33 -12.51 -23.65
N ALA A 126 -4.81 -12.15 -22.47
CA ALA A 126 -5.25 -13.11 -21.47
C ALA A 126 -6.43 -12.56 -20.67
N GLU A 127 -7.35 -13.44 -20.31
CA GLU A 127 -8.41 -13.11 -19.37
C GLU A 127 -7.84 -13.08 -17.97
N VAL A 128 -8.05 -11.96 -17.27
CA VAL A 128 -7.54 -11.73 -15.92
C VAL A 128 -8.65 -11.28 -14.98
N LYS A 129 -8.48 -11.58 -13.70
CA LYS A 129 -9.18 -10.96 -12.59
C LYS A 129 -8.26 -9.93 -11.95
N ILE A 130 -8.74 -8.71 -11.76
CA ILE A 130 -8.04 -7.67 -11.01
C ILE A 130 -8.79 -7.37 -9.72
N GLU A 131 -8.06 -7.22 -8.63
CA GLU A 131 -8.57 -6.91 -7.29
C GLU A 131 -7.74 -5.77 -6.71
N GLN A 132 -8.40 -4.75 -6.17
CA GLN A 132 -7.69 -3.70 -5.47
C GLN A 132 -7.20 -4.22 -4.12
N VAL A 133 -5.94 -3.96 -3.80
CA VAL A 133 -5.33 -4.35 -2.53
C VAL A 133 -4.91 -3.13 -1.72
N THR A 134 -4.86 -3.29 -0.41
CA THR A 134 -4.34 -2.25 0.47
C THR A 134 -2.82 -2.37 0.60
N ALA A 135 -2.15 -1.27 0.92
CA ALA A 135 -0.70 -1.26 1.15
C ALA A 135 -0.25 -2.19 2.29
N ASN A 136 -1.17 -2.60 3.16
CA ASN A 136 -0.90 -3.50 4.29
C ASN A 136 -1.15 -4.98 3.95
N ASP A 137 -1.36 -5.33 2.68
CA ASP A 137 -1.50 -6.73 2.26
C ASP A 137 -0.14 -7.44 2.43
N PRO A 138 -0.04 -8.52 3.26
CA PRO A 138 1.24 -9.19 3.50
C PRO A 138 1.85 -9.76 2.23
N ALA A 139 1.04 -10.31 1.33
CA ALA A 139 1.52 -10.90 0.08
C ALA A 139 2.06 -9.83 -0.89
N LEU A 140 1.52 -8.59 -0.84
CA LEU A 140 2.09 -7.45 -1.56
C LEU A 140 3.48 -7.10 -0.99
N THR A 141 3.60 -7.04 0.34
CA THR A 141 4.87 -6.75 1.02
C THR A 141 5.93 -7.79 0.64
N ASP A 142 5.60 -9.07 0.66
CA ASP A 142 6.50 -10.16 0.29
C ASP A 142 6.98 -10.03 -1.17
N GLN A 143 6.08 -9.68 -2.09
CA GLN A 143 6.47 -9.44 -3.49
C GLN A 143 7.43 -8.26 -3.62
N LEU A 144 7.14 -7.12 -2.96
CA LEU A 144 7.99 -5.93 -3.03
C LEU A 144 9.38 -6.20 -2.46
N VAL A 145 9.48 -6.94 -1.35
CA VAL A 145 10.77 -7.36 -0.78
C VAL A 145 11.54 -8.25 -1.75
N ALA A 146 10.87 -9.21 -2.40
CA ALA A 146 11.50 -10.08 -3.39
C ALA A 146 11.98 -9.31 -4.62
N GLU A 147 11.23 -8.30 -5.06
CA GLU A 147 11.61 -7.44 -6.20
C GLU A 147 12.86 -6.61 -5.88
N LEU A 148 12.93 -6.03 -4.67
CA LEU A 148 14.10 -5.27 -4.21
C LEU A 148 15.33 -6.14 -4.01
N ALA A 149 15.17 -7.42 -3.64
CA ALA A 149 16.26 -8.37 -3.43
C ALA A 149 16.82 -8.94 -4.74
N THR A 150 16.09 -8.83 -5.85
CA THR A 150 16.52 -9.34 -7.15
C THR A 150 17.20 -8.22 -7.92
N PRO A 151 18.54 -8.25 -8.14
CA PRO A 151 19.18 -7.26 -8.98
C PRO A 151 18.59 -7.35 -10.40
N ALA A 152 18.24 -6.20 -10.96
CA ALA A 152 17.69 -6.10 -12.30
C ALA A 152 18.68 -6.76 -13.29
N SER A 153 18.34 -7.95 -13.73
CA SER A 153 19.10 -8.60 -14.82
C SER A 153 18.83 -7.80 -16.10
N PRO A 154 19.85 -7.30 -16.81
CA PRO A 154 19.64 -6.63 -18.08
C PRO A 154 19.01 -7.63 -19.05
N ILE A 155 17.80 -7.35 -19.50
CA ILE A 155 17.15 -8.13 -20.53
C ILE A 155 17.91 -7.87 -21.83
N THR A 156 18.70 -8.82 -22.26
CA THR A 156 19.31 -8.80 -23.60
C THR A 156 18.20 -9.07 -24.61
N VAL A 157 17.69 -8.01 -25.21
CA VAL A 157 16.78 -8.11 -26.35
C VAL A 157 17.62 -8.58 -27.54
N ARG A 158 17.40 -9.81 -27.98
CA ARG A 158 17.85 -10.30 -29.26
C ARG A 158 16.89 -9.94 -30.36
#